data_32a511ed0905429f7d573bfd4143eafd
#
_entry.id   32a511ed0905429f7d573bfd4143eafd
#
_cell.length_a   1.000
_cell.length_b   1.000
_cell.length_c   1.000
_cell.angle_alpha   90.00
_cell.angle_beta   90.00
_cell.angle_gamma   90.00
#
_symmetry.space_group_name_H-M   'P 1'
#
loop_
_entity.id
_entity.type
_entity.pdbx_description
1 polymer ?
#
loop_
_entity_poly.entity_id
_entity_poly.type
_entity_poly.pdbx_seq_one_letter_code
_entity_poly.pdbx_strand_id
1 'polypeptide(L)'
;MGQSWMQPPSQLPYATATEGVGGRLKAKPEHFRVTELLRSAPDGKKDRGDACHYVLRIRRQNRTTEWVRRRLQEAFGLSSYRDVGVCGQKDKRAVIVQHFSVPSFSPKFERNVPLGECKMLAPCRGDLEVLELSLIHI
;
A
#
# COMPACT_ATOMS: atom_id res chain seq x y z
N MET A 1 -38.47 -0.83 -13.74
CA MET A 1 -37.86 0.23 -14.58
C MET A 1 -36.84 0.97 -13.72
N GLY A 2 -35.60 0.60 -13.81
CA GLY A 2 -34.52 1.29 -13.10
C GLY A 2 -34.14 2.57 -13.83
N GLN A 3 -34.51 3.72 -13.27
CA GLN A 3 -33.94 4.98 -13.72
C GLN A 3 -32.47 5.00 -13.30
N SER A 4 -31.58 4.97 -14.29
CA SER A 4 -30.15 5.20 -14.06
C SER A 4 -29.95 6.63 -13.53
N TRP A 5 -29.62 6.76 -12.27
CA TRP A 5 -29.40 8.03 -11.58
C TRP A 5 -28.10 8.73 -12.01
N MET A 6 -27.27 8.05 -12.77
CA MET A 6 -25.99 8.59 -13.17
C MET A 6 -25.95 8.86 -14.67
N GLN A 7 -26.05 10.11 -15.04
CA GLN A 7 -25.60 10.53 -16.37
C GLN A 7 -24.10 10.35 -16.46
N PRO A 8 -23.57 9.84 -17.59
CA PRO A 8 -22.14 9.78 -17.78
C PRO A 8 -21.53 11.20 -17.67
N PRO A 9 -20.31 11.34 -17.14
CA PRO A 9 -19.67 12.64 -16.94
C PRO A 9 -19.64 13.53 -18.16
N SER A 10 -19.61 12.95 -19.36
CA SER A 10 -19.67 13.67 -20.66
C SER A 10 -21.02 14.34 -20.95
N GLN A 11 -22.07 13.97 -20.24
CA GLN A 11 -23.42 14.52 -20.40
C GLN A 11 -23.81 15.52 -19.29
N LEU A 12 -22.94 15.70 -18.31
CA LEU A 12 -23.17 16.67 -17.24
C LEU A 12 -22.89 18.09 -17.76
N PRO A 13 -23.75 19.06 -17.39
CA PRO A 13 -23.49 20.45 -17.76
C PRO A 13 -22.23 20.98 -17.04
N TYR A 14 -21.45 21.75 -17.74
CA TYR A 14 -20.33 22.47 -17.11
C TYR A 14 -20.83 23.60 -16.21
N ALA A 15 -20.12 23.80 -15.10
CA ALA A 15 -20.41 24.91 -14.19
C ALA A 15 -20.07 26.29 -14.77
N THR A 16 -19.24 26.33 -15.80
CA THR A 16 -18.81 27.54 -16.48
C THR A 16 -18.99 27.42 -17.99
N ALA A 17 -19.16 28.52 -18.68
CA ALA A 17 -19.25 28.61 -20.15
C ALA A 17 -17.86 28.67 -20.83
N THR A 18 -16.77 28.58 -20.08
CA THR A 18 -15.43 28.61 -20.61
C THR A 18 -15.00 27.27 -21.18
N GLU A 19 -14.24 27.25 -22.27
CA GLU A 19 -13.59 26.06 -22.75
C GLU A 19 -12.61 25.53 -21.69
N GLY A 20 -12.59 24.21 -21.48
CA GLY A 20 -11.64 23.60 -20.58
C GLY A 20 -10.22 23.71 -21.12
N VAL A 21 -9.24 23.72 -20.21
CA VAL A 21 -7.81 23.80 -20.57
C VAL A 21 -7.29 22.52 -21.22
N GLY A 22 -8.12 21.48 -21.29
CA GLY A 22 -7.71 20.14 -21.74
C GLY A 22 -6.73 19.50 -20.77
N GLY A 23 -6.16 18.40 -21.19
CA GLY A 23 -5.14 17.71 -20.42
C GLY A 23 -5.28 16.18 -20.47
N ARG A 24 -4.26 15.48 -19.99
CA ARG A 24 -4.24 14.04 -19.86
C ARG A 24 -4.00 13.64 -18.41
N LEU A 25 -5.03 13.09 -17.80
CA LEU A 25 -4.98 12.62 -16.42
C LEU A 25 -4.10 11.37 -16.29
N LYS A 26 -3.22 11.37 -15.29
CA LYS A 26 -2.37 10.22 -14.96
C LYS A 26 -1.60 9.67 -16.18
N ALA A 27 -1.05 10.53 -17.00
CA ALA A 27 -0.28 10.11 -18.19
C ALA A 27 0.93 9.24 -17.81
N LYS A 28 1.54 9.52 -16.66
CA LYS A 28 2.60 8.72 -16.03
C LYS A 28 2.25 8.43 -14.58
N PRO A 29 2.77 7.34 -13.97
CA PRO A 29 2.51 7.03 -12.57
C PRO A 29 2.91 8.17 -11.62
N GLU A 30 3.99 8.85 -11.92
CA GLU A 30 4.54 9.96 -11.13
C GLU A 30 3.62 11.18 -11.07
N HIS A 31 2.64 11.28 -11.98
CA HIS A 31 1.64 12.35 -11.98
C HIS A 31 0.57 12.17 -10.90
N PHE A 32 0.52 10.98 -10.28
CA PHE A 32 -0.38 10.71 -9.18
C PHE A 32 0.38 10.06 -8.03
N ARG A 33 0.69 10.86 -7.02
CA ARG A 33 1.44 10.42 -5.83
C ARG A 33 0.55 10.46 -4.61
N VAL A 34 0.56 9.38 -3.85
CA VAL A 34 -0.18 9.27 -2.58
C VAL A 34 0.77 8.75 -1.51
N THR A 35 0.85 9.47 -0.41
CA THR A 35 1.59 9.03 0.79
C THR A 35 0.60 8.89 1.93
N GLU A 36 0.49 7.69 2.45
CA GLU A 36 -0.32 7.41 3.62
C GLU A 36 0.38 7.91 4.87
N LEU A 37 -0.35 8.64 5.68
CA LEU A 37 0.11 9.13 6.98
C LEU A 37 -0.63 8.36 8.08
N LEU A 38 0.11 7.76 9.00
CA LEU A 38 -0.47 7.16 10.20
C LEU A 38 -0.73 8.24 11.24
N ARG A 39 -1.83 8.12 11.99
CA ARG A 39 -2.14 9.04 13.09
C ARG A 39 -1.12 9.03 14.21
N SER A 40 -0.53 7.87 14.46
CA SER A 40 0.53 7.66 15.44
C SER A 40 1.64 6.83 14.81
N ALA A 41 2.89 7.18 15.12
CA ALA A 41 4.02 6.35 14.76
C ALA A 41 3.91 4.98 15.47
N PRO A 42 4.34 3.89 14.82
CA PRO A 42 4.51 2.61 15.52
C PRO A 42 5.40 2.81 16.74
N ASP A 43 4.99 2.33 17.91
CA ASP A 43 5.66 2.61 19.18
C ASP A 43 7.02 1.93 19.33
N GLY A 44 7.36 1.01 18.45
CA GLY A 44 8.68 0.35 18.40
C GLY A 44 9.10 -0.42 19.66
N LYS A 45 8.22 -0.51 20.65
CA LYS A 45 8.53 -1.14 21.94
C LYS A 45 8.59 -2.66 21.79
N LYS A 46 9.77 -3.20 22.04
CA LYS A 46 10.09 -4.62 21.83
C LYS A 46 9.54 -5.59 22.89
N ASP A 47 8.97 -5.13 23.99
CA ASP A 47 8.87 -5.95 25.20
C ASP A 47 7.47 -6.06 25.81
N ARG A 48 6.44 -6.32 25.04
CA ARG A 48 5.17 -6.70 25.67
C ARG A 48 4.43 -7.77 24.87
N GLY A 49 4.50 -9.02 25.38
CA GLY A 49 3.50 -10.06 25.15
C GLY A 49 3.20 -10.45 23.72
N ASP A 50 2.50 -11.50 23.57
CA ASP A 50 2.38 -12.41 22.46
C ASP A 50 1.69 -11.90 21.17
N ALA A 51 1.26 -10.67 21.08
CA ALA A 51 0.54 -10.17 19.89
C ALA A 51 1.23 -8.94 19.26
N CYS A 52 2.29 -9.21 18.52
CA CYS A 52 3.01 -8.17 17.77
C CYS A 52 2.72 -8.27 16.27
N HIS A 53 2.72 -7.12 15.62
CA HIS A 53 2.75 -7.04 14.16
C HIS A 53 3.97 -6.25 13.71
N TYR A 54 4.54 -6.64 12.57
CA TYR A 54 5.49 -5.80 11.85
C TYR A 54 4.71 -4.87 10.94
N VAL A 55 5.04 -3.60 10.96
CA VAL A 55 4.54 -2.60 10.02
C VAL A 55 5.63 -2.25 9.05
N LEU A 56 5.35 -2.47 7.78
CA LEU A 56 6.24 -2.11 6.68
C LEU A 56 5.68 -0.89 5.98
N ARG A 57 6.49 0.14 5.84
CA ARG A 57 6.22 1.29 4.99
C ARG A 57 6.82 1.02 3.62
N ILE A 58 5.97 0.86 2.62
CA ILE A 58 6.35 0.41 1.29
C ILE A 58 6.01 1.47 0.24
N ARG A 59 7.01 1.82 -0.57
CA ARG A 59 6.81 2.57 -1.80
C ARG A 59 6.61 1.60 -2.95
N ARG A 60 5.57 1.82 -3.73
CA ARG A 60 5.29 1.03 -4.93
C ARG A 60 4.90 1.92 -6.12
N GLN A 61 5.12 1.41 -7.31
CA GLN A 61 4.77 2.07 -8.56
C GLN A 61 4.15 1.06 -9.52
N ASN A 62 3.03 1.44 -10.16
CA ASN A 62 2.30 0.60 -11.12
C ASN A 62 1.90 -0.79 -10.61
N ARG A 63 1.71 -0.96 -9.31
CA ARG A 63 1.31 -2.22 -8.69
C ARG A 63 0.07 -2.02 -7.84
N THR A 64 -0.80 -3.03 -7.78
CA THR A 64 -1.99 -2.99 -6.91
C THR A 64 -1.62 -3.24 -5.46
N THR A 65 -2.46 -2.80 -4.53
CA THR A 65 -2.33 -3.14 -3.10
C THR A 65 -2.35 -4.66 -2.89
N GLU A 66 -3.23 -5.38 -3.60
CA GLU A 66 -3.32 -6.85 -3.51
C GLU A 66 -2.05 -7.53 -4.00
N TRP A 67 -1.43 -7.04 -5.08
CA TRP A 67 -0.17 -7.59 -5.55
C TRP A 67 0.93 -7.50 -4.48
N VAL A 68 1.03 -6.36 -3.78
CA VAL A 68 1.97 -6.21 -2.66
C VAL A 68 1.65 -7.18 -1.53
N ARG A 69 0.38 -7.33 -1.15
CA ARG A 69 -0.05 -8.29 -0.12
C ARG A 69 0.36 -9.72 -0.47
N ARG A 70 0.23 -10.14 -1.71
CA ARG A 70 0.66 -11.49 -2.16
C ARG A 70 2.17 -11.64 -2.07
N ARG A 71 2.94 -10.61 -2.42
CA ARG A 71 4.40 -10.63 -2.25
C ARG A 71 4.82 -10.73 -0.79
N LEU A 72 4.15 -10.00 0.09
CA LEU A 72 4.38 -10.10 1.54
C LEU A 72 3.98 -11.48 2.06
N GLN A 73 2.87 -12.03 1.61
CA GLN A 73 2.48 -13.40 1.94
C GLN A 73 3.59 -14.41 1.61
N GLU A 74 4.13 -14.36 0.39
CA GLU A 74 5.20 -15.25 -0.06
C GLU A 74 6.48 -15.06 0.78
N ALA A 75 6.89 -13.81 0.99
CA ALA A 75 8.11 -13.47 1.71
C ALA A 75 8.06 -13.89 3.19
N PHE A 76 6.92 -13.71 3.84
CA PHE A 76 6.74 -14.02 5.26
C PHE A 76 6.16 -15.43 5.51
N GLY A 77 5.86 -16.20 4.47
CA GLY A 77 5.31 -17.54 4.60
C GLY A 77 3.93 -17.59 5.25
N LEU A 78 3.08 -16.60 4.98
CA LEU A 78 1.73 -16.52 5.50
C LEU A 78 0.79 -17.49 4.76
N SER A 79 -0.24 -17.97 5.45
CA SER A 79 -1.24 -18.86 4.88
C SER A 79 -2.09 -18.15 3.81
N SER A 80 -2.38 -16.88 4.01
CA SER A 80 -3.19 -16.08 3.11
C SER A 80 -2.64 -14.67 2.97
N TYR A 81 -2.78 -14.07 1.78
CA TYR A 81 -2.48 -12.66 1.58
C TYR A 81 -3.44 -11.74 2.38
N ARG A 82 -4.58 -12.26 2.83
CA ARG A 82 -5.53 -11.54 3.68
C ARG A 82 -5.01 -11.31 5.08
N ASP A 83 -4.02 -12.10 5.52
CA ASP A 83 -3.35 -11.91 6.81
C ASP A 83 -2.45 -10.67 6.82
N VAL A 84 -2.14 -10.12 5.65
CA VAL A 84 -1.46 -8.83 5.52
C VAL A 84 -2.48 -7.71 5.67
N GLY A 85 -2.37 -6.95 6.76
CA GLY A 85 -3.23 -5.80 7.04
C GLY A 85 -2.89 -4.59 6.17
N VAL A 86 -3.91 -3.84 5.78
CA VAL A 86 -3.79 -2.58 5.02
C VAL A 86 -4.89 -1.59 5.40
N CYS A 87 -4.62 -0.31 5.28
CA CYS A 87 -5.61 0.76 5.43
C CYS A 87 -6.20 1.15 4.08
N GLY A 88 -7.04 0.27 3.55
CA GLY A 88 -7.73 0.47 2.27
C GLY A 88 -6.86 0.23 1.04
N GLN A 89 -7.53 0.14 -0.09
CA GLN A 89 -6.88 -0.02 -1.38
C GLN A 89 -6.47 1.32 -1.96
N LYS A 90 -5.41 1.32 -2.75
CA LYS A 90 -4.89 2.50 -3.44
C LYS A 90 -4.76 2.21 -4.94
N ASP A 91 -4.79 3.25 -5.74
CA ASP A 91 -4.69 3.17 -7.20
C ASP A 91 -3.45 2.39 -7.66
N LYS A 92 -3.62 1.64 -8.76
CA LYS A 92 -2.52 0.94 -9.41
C LYS A 92 -1.59 1.91 -10.14
N ARG A 93 -2.17 2.80 -10.97
CA ARG A 93 -1.41 3.72 -11.83
C ARG A 93 -1.00 4.98 -11.08
N ALA A 94 -0.05 4.80 -10.17
CA ALA A 94 0.40 5.82 -9.23
C ALA A 94 1.74 5.44 -8.63
N VAL A 95 2.37 6.40 -7.97
CA VAL A 95 3.44 6.18 -7.00
C VAL A 95 2.81 6.27 -5.61
N ILE A 96 2.81 5.18 -4.87
CA ILE A 96 2.13 5.06 -3.58
C ILE A 96 3.15 4.72 -2.48
N VAL A 97 3.07 5.43 -1.37
CA VAL A 97 3.69 5.04 -0.10
C VAL A 97 2.58 4.62 0.85
N GLN A 98 2.58 3.36 1.26
CA GLN A 98 1.52 2.73 2.04
C GLN A 98 2.11 1.86 3.14
N HIS A 99 1.37 1.71 4.24
CA HIS A 99 1.73 0.82 5.33
C HIS A 99 1.04 -0.53 5.20
N PHE A 100 1.78 -1.59 5.51
CA PHE A 100 1.31 -2.96 5.55
C PHE A 100 1.68 -3.57 6.90
N SER A 101 0.77 -4.30 7.51
CA SER A 101 1.05 -5.02 8.75
C SER A 101 1.12 -6.52 8.50
N VAL A 102 2.11 -7.18 9.11
CA VAL A 102 2.34 -8.62 9.00
C VAL A 102 2.43 -9.20 10.40
N PRO A 103 1.73 -10.31 10.71
CA PRO A 103 1.82 -10.96 12.00
C PRO A 103 3.26 -11.39 12.34
N SER A 104 3.71 -11.14 13.56
CA SER A 104 5.08 -11.45 14.01
C SER A 104 5.35 -12.93 14.20
N PHE A 105 4.32 -13.76 14.22
CA PHE A 105 4.43 -15.22 14.33
C PHE A 105 4.69 -15.93 13.00
N SER A 106 4.97 -15.19 11.94
CA SER A 106 5.32 -15.77 10.64
C SER A 106 6.53 -16.69 10.77
N PRO A 107 6.46 -17.94 10.30
CA PRO A 107 7.52 -18.93 10.49
C PRO A 107 8.84 -18.59 9.78
N LYS A 108 8.82 -17.67 8.83
CA LYS A 108 10.01 -17.22 8.09
C LYS A 108 10.64 -15.97 8.66
N PHE A 109 10.05 -15.40 9.73
CA PHE A 109 10.52 -14.14 10.28
C PHE A 109 11.23 -14.39 11.61
N GLU A 110 12.54 -14.37 11.61
CA GLU A 110 13.35 -14.30 12.83
C GLU A 110 13.33 -12.90 13.39
N ARG A 111 13.18 -12.76 14.71
CA ARG A 111 12.94 -11.49 15.44
C ARG A 111 13.99 -10.38 15.24
N ASN A 112 15.06 -10.67 14.51
CA ASN A 112 16.19 -9.77 14.32
C ASN A 112 16.58 -9.57 12.86
N VAL A 113 15.64 -9.71 11.91
CA VAL A 113 15.95 -9.49 10.49
C VAL A 113 16.29 -8.01 10.27
N PRO A 114 17.51 -7.66 9.88
CA PRO A 114 17.87 -6.29 9.56
C PRO A 114 17.04 -5.78 8.39
N LEU A 115 16.74 -4.48 8.39
CA LEU A 115 16.00 -3.81 7.29
C LEU A 115 16.56 -4.16 5.90
N GLY A 116 17.87 -4.46 5.83
CA GLY A 116 18.54 -4.90 4.63
C GLY A 116 18.08 -6.23 4.06
N GLU A 117 17.58 -7.15 4.89
CA GLU A 117 17.09 -8.46 4.46
C GLU A 117 15.60 -8.42 4.06
N CYS A 118 14.85 -7.43 4.50
CA CYS A 118 13.55 -7.12 3.91
C CYS A 118 13.65 -6.74 2.43
N LYS A 119 14.85 -6.49 1.94
CA LYS A 119 15.16 -6.42 0.50
C LYS A 119 14.94 -7.74 -0.24
N MET A 120 14.69 -8.85 0.46
CA MET A 120 14.24 -10.10 -0.17
C MET A 120 12.85 -10.01 -0.80
N LEU A 121 12.10 -8.93 -0.54
CA LEU A 121 10.93 -8.58 -1.34
C LEU A 121 11.31 -8.05 -2.74
N ALA A 122 12.60 -7.87 -2.99
CA ALA A 122 13.11 -7.47 -4.28
C ALA A 122 13.68 -8.66 -5.05
N PRO A 123 12.97 -9.10 -6.08
CA PRO A 123 13.45 -8.77 -7.39
C PRO A 123 12.40 -8.00 -8.19
N CYS A 124 11.84 -6.95 -7.66
CA CYS A 124 10.78 -6.21 -8.36
C CYS A 124 11.31 -4.94 -9.04
N ARG A 125 12.53 -4.99 -9.60
CA ARG A 125 13.06 -4.02 -10.57
C ARG A 125 12.65 -2.55 -10.31
N GLY A 126 12.74 -2.07 -9.05
CA GLY A 126 12.39 -0.69 -8.68
C GLY A 126 10.90 -0.38 -8.51
N ASP A 127 10.00 -1.34 -8.76
CA ASP A 127 8.54 -1.13 -8.60
C ASP A 127 8.08 -1.25 -7.14
N LEU A 128 8.90 -1.81 -6.27
CA LEU A 128 8.63 -2.02 -4.85
C LEU A 128 9.87 -1.75 -4.01
N GLU A 129 9.72 -0.94 -2.99
CA GLU A 129 10.79 -0.59 -2.05
C GLU A 129 10.25 -0.55 -0.63
N VAL A 130 10.89 -1.25 0.29
CA VAL A 130 10.62 -1.15 1.72
C VAL A 130 11.39 0.02 2.29
N LEU A 131 10.67 1.05 2.74
CA LEU A 131 11.26 2.27 3.29
C LEU A 131 11.56 2.13 4.77
N GLU A 132 10.65 1.53 5.52
CA GLU A 132 10.72 1.37 6.96
C GLU A 132 10.12 0.04 7.41
N LEU A 133 10.66 -0.51 8.48
CA LEU A 133 10.11 -1.64 9.21
C LEU A 133 10.03 -1.28 10.68
N SER A 134 8.85 -1.41 11.26
CA SER A 134 8.59 -1.14 12.68
C SER A 134 7.84 -2.30 13.31
N LEU A 135 8.09 -2.53 14.59
CA LEU A 135 7.31 -3.47 15.39
C LEU A 135 6.23 -2.70 16.13
N ILE A 136 5.00 -3.19 16.08
CA ILE A 136 3.88 -2.65 16.85
C ILE A 136 3.26 -3.72 17.72
N HIS A 137 2.72 -3.31 18.86
CA HIS A 137 1.85 -4.12 19.72
C HIS A 137 0.39 -3.85 19.35
N ILE A 138 -0.36 -4.89 19.24
CA ILE A 138 -1.82 -4.81 19.05
C ILE A 138 -2.50 -5.28 20.33
#